data_d17641954a8d4640c068462971702c31
#
_entry.id   d17641954a8d4640c068462971702c31
#
_cell.length_a   1.000
_cell.length_b   1.000
_cell.length_c   1.000
_cell.angle_alpha   90.00
_cell.angle_beta   90.00
_cell.angle_gamma   90.00
#
_symmetry.space_group_name_H-M   'P 1'
#
loop_
_entity.id
_entity.type
_entity.pdbx_description
1 polymer ?
#
loop_
_entity_poly.entity_id
_entity_poly.type
_entity_poly.pdbx_seq_one_letter_code
_entity_poly.pdbx_strand_id
1 'polypeptide(L)'
;MNPNGTERLHALDATRGFALLLGIVFHATLSFLPGPPGAALWIVMDNQRSLTLGVLFHVLHIFRMTTFFVIAGFFAHMSFHKKGTRGFIRDRLKRIGIPLLVGWPILFSLIVAASIWGAVVMAHGKKLPPPPPYPGFPAFPLTHLWFLYMLLLLYGATLAARAALVRLAPFEQLRDAADRIVRGVIVHPLGLVVLAAPTAAALYALPSWLAWFGIPTPDSSLVPNIAAVVGFGTAFVFGWIVQRQTGLLEIWKRRWLMNLAMAVGLTGFGLFLTGPAPVIVPAPHDGRTALYAASYALAAWSWTFGLIGLSLRFLSNHSAVRRYIADASYWLYLIHIPLIMALQILLSQLSWPWWVKFPLILAIAFPLMFASYQLFVRHSFIGRTLNGPRESLSNKTAASAALQEALP
;
A
#
# COMPACT_ATOMS: atom_id res chain seq x y z
N MET A 1 -12.92 23.27 14.85
CA MET A 1 -11.79 22.41 14.48
C MET A 1 -10.54 23.26 14.36
N ASN A 2 -9.43 22.88 14.98
CA ASN A 2 -8.17 23.64 14.88
C ASN A 2 -7.70 23.62 13.41
N PRO A 3 -7.44 24.77 12.74
CA PRO A 3 -7.06 24.83 11.33
C PRO A 3 -5.86 23.93 11.00
N ASN A 4 -4.88 23.85 11.89
CA ASN A 4 -3.74 22.93 11.76
C ASN A 4 -4.13 21.42 11.67
N GLY A 5 -5.26 21.02 12.23
CA GLY A 5 -5.75 19.63 12.16
C GLY A 5 -6.30 19.27 10.77
N THR A 6 -6.98 20.23 10.12
CA THR A 6 -7.57 20.02 8.79
C THR A 6 -6.49 19.95 7.69
N GLU A 7 -5.48 20.81 7.78
CA GLU A 7 -4.33 20.81 6.86
C GLU A 7 -3.55 19.48 6.89
N ARG A 8 -3.34 18.93 8.09
CA ARG A 8 -2.66 17.63 8.26
C ARG A 8 -3.43 16.46 7.62
N LEU A 9 -4.77 16.50 7.69
CA LEU A 9 -5.62 15.49 7.07
C LEU A 9 -5.53 15.55 5.54
N HIS A 10 -5.47 16.74 4.94
CA HIS A 10 -5.31 16.89 3.49
C HIS A 10 -3.98 16.32 2.99
N ALA A 11 -2.89 16.54 3.72
CA ALA A 11 -1.58 15.97 3.38
C ALA A 11 -1.57 14.44 3.45
N LEU A 12 -2.14 13.84 4.50
CA LEU A 12 -2.21 12.39 4.65
C LEU A 12 -3.14 11.74 3.62
N ASP A 13 -4.26 12.38 3.28
CA ASP A 13 -5.15 11.92 2.21
C ASP A 13 -4.45 11.97 0.84
N ALA A 14 -3.67 13.03 0.58
CA ALA A 14 -2.85 13.12 -0.62
C ALA A 14 -1.81 11.99 -0.67
N THR A 15 -1.07 11.75 0.44
CA THR A 15 -0.09 10.65 0.52
C THR A 15 -0.74 9.29 0.24
N ARG A 16 -1.94 9.04 0.80
CA ARG A 16 -2.70 7.81 0.55
C ARG A 16 -3.06 7.67 -0.93
N GLY A 17 -3.57 8.73 -1.54
CA GLY A 17 -3.92 8.74 -2.97
C GLY A 17 -2.70 8.45 -3.85
N PHE A 18 -1.58 9.13 -3.61
CA PHE A 18 -0.34 8.90 -4.34
C PHE A 18 0.21 7.49 -4.14
N ALA A 19 0.19 6.95 -2.92
CA ALA A 19 0.64 5.58 -2.66
C ALA A 19 -0.17 4.53 -3.44
N LEU A 20 -1.48 4.75 -3.63
CA LEU A 20 -2.32 3.89 -4.46
C LEU A 20 -1.98 4.03 -5.95
N LEU A 21 -1.78 5.25 -6.46
CA LEU A 21 -1.37 5.46 -7.85
C LEU A 21 0.00 4.84 -8.15
N LEU A 22 0.95 4.96 -7.22
CA LEU A 22 2.25 4.28 -7.32
C LEU A 22 2.12 2.75 -7.38
N GLY A 23 1.02 2.19 -6.86
CA GLY A 23 0.68 0.77 -7.02
C GLY A 23 0.42 0.39 -8.47
N ILE A 24 -0.22 1.26 -9.24
CA ILE A 24 -0.47 1.06 -10.67
C ILE A 24 0.84 1.11 -11.44
N VAL A 25 1.68 2.10 -11.16
CA VAL A 25 3.03 2.23 -11.73
C VAL A 25 3.86 0.98 -11.42
N PHE A 26 3.84 0.50 -10.18
CA PHE A 26 4.51 -0.71 -9.72
C PHE A 26 4.10 -1.94 -10.55
N HIS A 27 2.79 -2.19 -10.73
CA HIS A 27 2.33 -3.33 -11.51
C HIS A 27 2.62 -3.18 -13.01
N ALA A 28 2.70 -1.96 -13.53
CA ALA A 28 3.11 -1.71 -14.90
C ALA A 28 4.58 -2.05 -15.18
N THR A 29 5.46 -2.06 -14.17
CA THR A 29 6.88 -2.45 -14.34
C THR A 29 7.07 -3.96 -14.47
N LEU A 30 6.13 -4.79 -13.97
CA LEU A 30 6.32 -6.23 -13.80
C LEU A 30 6.67 -6.97 -15.09
N SER A 31 6.07 -6.63 -16.23
CA SER A 31 6.38 -7.27 -17.50
C SER A 31 7.79 -6.95 -18.03
N PHE A 32 8.40 -5.89 -17.53
CA PHE A 32 9.72 -5.43 -17.97
C PHE A 32 10.87 -5.84 -17.02
N LEU A 33 10.56 -6.59 -15.95
CA LEU A 33 11.58 -6.97 -14.97
C LEU A 33 12.68 -7.81 -15.64
N PRO A 34 13.96 -7.50 -15.43
CA PRO A 34 15.05 -8.36 -15.81
C PRO A 34 14.99 -9.65 -14.97
N GLY A 35 15.42 -10.75 -15.52
CA GLY A 35 15.45 -12.04 -14.81
C GLY A 35 16.25 -13.08 -15.58
N PRO A 36 16.55 -14.23 -14.96
CA PRO A 36 17.19 -15.33 -15.64
C PRO A 36 16.41 -15.76 -16.89
N PRO A 37 17.08 -16.29 -17.91
CA PRO A 37 16.39 -16.83 -19.09
C PRO A 37 15.34 -17.87 -18.68
N GLY A 38 14.13 -17.75 -19.23
CA GLY A 38 13.01 -18.65 -18.92
C GLY A 38 12.27 -18.36 -17.61
N ALA A 39 12.72 -17.45 -16.76
CA ALA A 39 11.97 -17.06 -15.56
C ALA A 39 10.76 -16.20 -15.92
N ALA A 40 9.57 -16.68 -15.57
CA ALA A 40 8.32 -15.94 -15.67
C ALA A 40 8.04 -15.25 -14.33
N LEU A 41 8.53 -14.01 -14.15
CA LEU A 41 8.28 -13.21 -12.95
C LEU A 41 6.88 -12.59 -12.95
N TRP A 42 6.26 -12.55 -14.12
CA TRP A 42 4.91 -12.06 -14.35
C TRP A 42 4.26 -12.86 -15.46
N ILE A 43 2.94 -12.77 -15.60
CA ILE A 43 2.17 -13.57 -16.56
C ILE A 43 2.56 -13.27 -18.00
N VAL A 44 2.88 -12.02 -18.29
CA VAL A 44 3.38 -11.58 -19.59
C VAL A 44 4.72 -10.87 -19.39
N MET A 45 5.76 -11.47 -19.96
CA MET A 45 7.08 -10.87 -19.95
C MET A 45 7.34 -10.22 -21.31
N ASP A 46 7.64 -8.94 -21.30
CA ASP A 46 7.97 -8.18 -22.51
C ASP A 46 9.29 -8.64 -23.11
N ASN A 47 9.45 -8.50 -24.43
CA ASN A 47 10.71 -8.75 -25.14
C ASN A 47 11.79 -7.72 -24.81
N GLN A 48 11.40 -6.57 -24.22
CA GLN A 48 12.28 -5.49 -23.79
C GLN A 48 12.39 -5.45 -22.27
N ARG A 49 13.45 -6.03 -21.71
CA ARG A 49 13.73 -6.02 -20.27
C ARG A 49 14.45 -4.74 -19.86
N SER A 50 14.26 -4.26 -18.63
CA SER A 50 14.84 -3.01 -18.15
C SER A 50 15.31 -3.10 -16.70
N LEU A 51 16.61 -2.92 -16.48
CA LEU A 51 17.15 -2.76 -15.13
C LEU A 51 16.60 -1.52 -14.45
N THR A 52 16.38 -0.43 -15.18
CA THR A 52 15.81 0.81 -14.64
C THR A 52 14.41 0.56 -14.07
N LEU A 53 13.56 -0.17 -14.79
CA LEU A 53 12.23 -0.53 -14.29
C LEU A 53 12.29 -1.57 -13.16
N GLY A 54 13.31 -2.45 -13.15
CA GLY A 54 13.62 -3.32 -12.03
C GLY A 54 13.94 -2.54 -10.75
N VAL A 55 14.83 -1.54 -10.86
CA VAL A 55 15.14 -0.64 -9.73
C VAL A 55 13.92 0.16 -9.30
N LEU A 56 13.13 0.68 -10.23
CA LEU A 56 11.89 1.39 -9.90
C LEU A 56 10.90 0.48 -9.14
N PHE A 57 10.72 -0.76 -9.61
CA PHE A 57 9.92 -1.77 -8.92
C PHE A 57 10.41 -1.97 -7.48
N HIS A 58 11.71 -2.21 -7.31
CA HIS A 58 12.34 -2.44 -6.02
C HIS A 58 12.12 -1.27 -5.04
N VAL A 59 12.37 -0.04 -5.50
CA VAL A 59 12.14 1.18 -4.70
C VAL A 59 10.68 1.29 -4.26
N LEU A 60 9.74 1.12 -5.20
CA LEU A 60 8.31 1.19 -4.89
C LEU A 60 7.86 0.08 -3.94
N HIS A 61 8.49 -1.10 -4.02
CA HIS A 61 8.18 -2.21 -3.13
C HIS A 61 8.61 -1.96 -1.69
N ILE A 62 9.74 -1.30 -1.47
CA ILE A 62 10.29 -1.03 -0.14
C ILE A 62 9.29 -0.27 0.74
N PHE A 63 8.73 0.83 0.26
CA PHE A 63 8.02 1.77 1.14
C PHE A 63 6.51 1.79 0.98
N ARG A 64 6.00 1.46 -0.20
CA ARG A 64 4.61 1.74 -0.55
C ARG A 64 3.62 1.16 0.46
N MET A 65 3.79 -0.11 0.81
CA MET A 65 2.86 -0.78 1.71
C MET A 65 3.05 -0.35 3.16
N THR A 66 4.28 -0.18 3.64
CA THR A 66 4.57 0.34 4.98
C THR A 66 3.94 1.72 5.18
N THR A 67 4.14 2.64 4.22
CA THR A 67 3.52 3.98 4.24
C THR A 67 1.99 3.88 4.29
N PHE A 68 1.43 2.97 3.46
CA PHE A 68 -0.02 2.81 3.40
C PHE A 68 -0.60 2.28 4.71
N PHE A 69 0.02 1.28 5.35
CA PHE A 69 -0.46 0.74 6.61
C PHE A 69 -0.32 1.72 7.78
N VAL A 70 0.72 2.56 7.81
CA VAL A 70 0.83 3.67 8.79
C VAL A 70 -0.36 4.62 8.64
N ILE A 71 -0.68 5.04 7.41
CA ILE A 71 -1.80 5.95 7.15
C ILE A 71 -3.14 5.26 7.45
N ALA A 72 -3.28 3.98 7.12
CA ALA A 72 -4.48 3.20 7.42
C ALA A 72 -4.73 3.10 8.93
N GLY A 73 -3.71 2.82 9.73
CA GLY A 73 -3.78 2.81 11.19
C GLY A 73 -4.17 4.15 11.77
N PHE A 74 -3.58 5.23 11.26
CA PHE A 74 -3.91 6.61 11.66
C PHE A 74 -5.40 6.93 11.43
N PHE A 75 -5.89 6.71 10.23
CA PHE A 75 -7.32 6.96 9.94
C PHE A 75 -8.26 5.97 10.61
N ALA A 76 -7.80 4.75 10.89
CA ALA A 76 -8.58 3.77 11.62
C ALA A 76 -8.85 4.23 13.06
N HIS A 77 -7.82 4.69 13.78
CA HIS A 77 -7.98 5.24 15.14
C HIS A 77 -8.93 6.44 15.16
N MET A 78 -8.74 7.38 14.24
CA MET A 78 -9.62 8.55 14.12
C MET A 78 -11.08 8.15 13.87
N SER A 79 -11.30 7.19 12.95
CA SER A 79 -12.65 6.71 12.63
C SER A 79 -13.29 5.94 13.80
N PHE A 80 -12.49 5.15 14.54
CA PHE A 80 -12.94 4.41 15.71
C PHE A 80 -13.44 5.35 16.80
N HIS A 81 -12.70 6.40 17.13
CA HIS A 81 -13.12 7.37 18.14
C HIS A 81 -14.34 8.18 17.72
N LYS A 82 -14.49 8.49 16.43
CA LYS A 82 -15.65 9.23 15.90
C LYS A 82 -16.92 8.39 15.90
N LYS A 83 -16.85 7.07 15.62
CA LYS A 83 -18.01 6.22 15.33
C LYS A 83 -18.33 5.20 16.42
N GLY A 84 -17.43 5.01 17.38
CA GLY A 84 -17.48 3.91 18.34
C GLY A 84 -17.29 2.53 17.68
N THR A 85 -17.25 1.47 18.49
CA THR A 85 -16.93 0.11 18.02
C THR A 85 -17.90 -0.40 16.95
N ARG A 86 -19.21 -0.33 17.21
CA ARG A 86 -20.23 -0.83 16.25
C ARG A 86 -20.22 -0.03 14.95
N GLY A 87 -20.14 1.30 15.05
CA GLY A 87 -20.09 2.18 13.88
C GLY A 87 -18.84 1.97 13.04
N PHE A 88 -17.69 1.76 13.69
CA PHE A 88 -16.43 1.44 13.03
C PHE A 88 -16.50 0.11 12.27
N ILE A 89 -16.93 -0.97 12.94
CA ILE A 89 -17.05 -2.30 12.31
C ILE A 89 -17.97 -2.23 11.09
N ARG A 90 -19.16 -1.66 11.24
CA ARG A 90 -20.12 -1.50 10.13
C ARG A 90 -19.52 -0.71 8.95
N ASP A 91 -18.80 0.36 9.25
CA ASP A 91 -18.13 1.18 8.23
C ASP A 91 -17.01 0.41 7.49
N ARG A 92 -16.18 -0.35 8.22
CA ARG A 92 -15.11 -1.16 7.63
C ARG A 92 -15.65 -2.31 6.79
N LEU A 93 -16.65 -3.03 7.30
CA LEU A 93 -17.31 -4.08 6.52
C LEU A 93 -17.95 -3.53 5.25
N LYS A 94 -18.63 -2.38 5.33
CA LYS A 94 -19.22 -1.76 4.14
C LYS A 94 -18.19 -1.31 3.11
N ARG A 95 -17.10 -0.65 3.56
CA ARG A 95 -16.14 -0.01 2.65
C ARG A 95 -15.01 -0.92 2.19
N ILE A 96 -14.75 -2.01 2.90
CA ILE A 96 -13.64 -2.92 2.60
C ILE A 96 -14.16 -4.34 2.42
N GLY A 97 -15.02 -4.83 3.35
CA GLY A 97 -15.56 -6.19 3.28
C GLY A 97 -16.42 -6.43 2.04
N ILE A 98 -17.38 -5.52 1.75
CA ILE A 98 -18.23 -5.66 0.55
C ILE A 98 -17.40 -5.58 -0.74
N PRO A 99 -16.50 -4.57 -0.95
CA PRO A 99 -15.63 -4.55 -2.13
C PRO A 99 -14.73 -5.79 -2.25
N LEU A 100 -14.24 -6.34 -1.17
CA LEU A 100 -13.49 -7.58 -1.19
C LEU A 100 -14.36 -8.76 -1.63
N LEU A 101 -15.51 -8.94 -1.01
CA LEU A 101 -16.38 -10.10 -1.24
C LEU A 101 -17.01 -10.08 -2.65
N VAL A 102 -17.49 -8.91 -3.09
CA VAL A 102 -18.13 -8.74 -4.41
C VAL A 102 -17.09 -8.53 -5.51
N GLY A 103 -16.03 -7.80 -5.22
CA GLY A 103 -14.98 -7.50 -6.19
C GLY A 103 -14.10 -8.69 -6.51
N TRP A 104 -13.82 -9.57 -5.51
CA TRP A 104 -12.91 -10.69 -5.72
C TRP A 104 -13.34 -11.61 -6.86
N PRO A 105 -14.56 -12.17 -6.93
CA PRO A 105 -14.92 -13.09 -8.00
C PRO A 105 -14.85 -12.43 -9.39
N ILE A 106 -15.26 -11.15 -9.49
CA ILE A 106 -15.24 -10.41 -10.77
C ILE A 106 -13.80 -10.17 -11.22
N LEU A 107 -12.97 -9.61 -10.33
CA LEU A 107 -11.60 -9.24 -10.66
C LEU A 107 -10.72 -10.48 -10.83
N PHE A 108 -10.93 -11.52 -10.03
CA PHE A 108 -10.23 -12.80 -10.19
C PHE A 108 -10.53 -13.43 -11.55
N SER A 109 -11.80 -13.48 -11.97
CA SER A 109 -12.18 -14.01 -13.29
C SER A 109 -11.53 -13.22 -14.44
N LEU A 110 -11.48 -11.86 -14.32
CA LEU A 110 -10.81 -11.02 -15.31
C LEU A 110 -9.29 -11.25 -15.34
N ILE A 111 -8.67 -11.42 -14.16
CA ILE A 111 -7.24 -11.74 -14.06
C ILE A 111 -6.95 -13.10 -14.67
N VAL A 112 -7.77 -14.12 -14.40
CA VAL A 112 -7.62 -15.46 -14.99
C VAL A 112 -7.77 -15.39 -16.50
N ALA A 113 -8.78 -14.70 -17.02
CA ALA A 113 -8.97 -14.53 -18.46
C ALA A 113 -7.77 -13.83 -19.12
N ALA A 114 -7.27 -12.75 -18.53
CA ALA A 114 -6.05 -12.06 -18.98
C ALA A 114 -4.82 -12.98 -18.90
N SER A 115 -4.73 -13.82 -17.85
CA SER A 115 -3.62 -14.78 -17.68
C SER A 115 -3.60 -15.83 -18.78
N ILE A 116 -4.78 -16.39 -19.12
CA ILE A 116 -4.92 -17.36 -20.21
C ILE A 116 -4.56 -16.69 -21.53
N TRP A 117 -5.09 -15.47 -21.79
CA TRP A 117 -4.75 -14.72 -23.00
C TRP A 117 -3.25 -14.46 -23.11
N GLY A 118 -2.62 -13.98 -22.04
CA GLY A 118 -1.18 -13.75 -21.99
C GLY A 118 -0.38 -15.03 -22.23
N ALA A 119 -0.77 -16.15 -21.60
CA ALA A 119 -0.11 -17.44 -21.79
C ALA A 119 -0.21 -17.91 -23.25
N VAL A 120 -1.36 -17.75 -23.90
CA VAL A 120 -1.55 -18.10 -25.33
C VAL A 120 -0.63 -17.24 -26.22
N VAL A 121 -0.58 -15.93 -25.98
CA VAL A 121 0.30 -15.02 -26.73
C VAL A 121 1.77 -15.38 -26.54
N MET A 122 2.20 -15.67 -25.30
CA MET A 122 3.59 -16.04 -24.99
C MET A 122 3.98 -17.44 -25.48
N ALA A 123 3.02 -18.33 -25.67
CA ALA A 123 3.27 -19.68 -26.19
C ALA A 123 3.67 -19.70 -27.67
N HIS A 124 3.43 -18.63 -28.43
CA HIS A 124 3.75 -18.54 -29.86
C HIS A 124 3.28 -19.78 -30.65
N GLY A 125 2.03 -20.20 -30.41
CA GLY A 125 1.42 -21.37 -31.06
C GLY A 125 1.79 -22.72 -30.46
N LYS A 126 2.65 -22.80 -29.46
CA LYS A 126 2.93 -24.04 -28.72
C LYS A 126 1.79 -24.41 -27.79
N LYS A 127 1.62 -25.69 -27.54
CA LYS A 127 0.62 -26.18 -26.59
C LYS A 127 0.96 -25.71 -25.17
N LEU A 128 -0.02 -25.15 -24.49
CA LEU A 128 0.14 -24.74 -23.09
C LEU A 128 0.30 -25.98 -22.18
N PRO A 129 1.17 -25.92 -21.17
CA PRO A 129 1.21 -26.92 -20.12
C PRO A 129 -0.12 -26.90 -19.33
N PRO A 130 -0.51 -28.07 -18.76
CA PRO A 130 -1.65 -28.08 -17.85
C PRO A 130 -1.42 -27.16 -16.65
N PRO A 131 -2.48 -26.53 -16.11
CA PRO A 131 -2.34 -25.73 -14.92
C PRO A 131 -1.83 -26.59 -13.76
N PRO A 132 -1.00 -26.00 -12.85
CA PRO A 132 -0.55 -26.73 -11.67
C PRO A 132 -1.75 -27.13 -10.79
N PRO A 133 -1.67 -28.27 -10.09
CA PRO A 133 -2.73 -28.68 -9.19
C PRO A 133 -2.96 -27.64 -8.08
N TYR A 134 -4.23 -27.49 -7.70
CA TYR A 134 -4.56 -26.59 -6.60
C TYR A 134 -3.97 -27.12 -5.28
N PRO A 135 -3.19 -26.34 -4.53
CA PRO A 135 -2.49 -26.83 -3.34
C PRO A 135 -3.40 -27.11 -2.13
N GLY A 136 -4.69 -26.79 -2.21
CA GLY A 136 -5.63 -26.97 -1.10
C GLY A 136 -5.60 -25.83 -0.06
N PHE A 137 -6.47 -25.93 0.97
CA PHE A 137 -6.51 -24.97 2.07
C PHE A 137 -5.17 -24.97 2.85
N PRO A 138 -4.62 -23.80 3.26
CA PRO A 138 -5.20 -22.46 3.25
C PRO A 138 -4.89 -21.63 1.98
N ALA A 139 -4.39 -22.24 0.92
CA ALA A 139 -4.11 -21.53 -0.33
C ALA A 139 -5.39 -20.91 -0.89
N PHE A 140 -5.33 -19.63 -1.21
CA PHE A 140 -6.44 -18.89 -1.80
C PHE A 140 -5.89 -17.70 -2.58
N PRO A 141 -6.23 -17.54 -3.86
CA PRO A 141 -5.68 -16.49 -4.71
C PRO A 141 -6.35 -15.14 -4.42
N LEU A 142 -5.95 -14.49 -3.34
CA LEU A 142 -6.43 -13.14 -2.99
C LEU A 142 -6.05 -12.11 -4.05
N THR A 143 -5.05 -12.40 -4.88
CA THR A 143 -4.50 -11.49 -5.88
C THR A 143 -4.13 -10.14 -5.24
N HIS A 144 -4.27 -9.02 -5.92
CA HIS A 144 -4.01 -7.69 -5.36
C HIS A 144 -4.98 -7.29 -4.24
N LEU A 145 -6.13 -7.98 -4.09
CA LEU A 145 -7.09 -7.71 -3.02
C LEU A 145 -6.62 -8.20 -1.64
N TRP A 146 -5.47 -8.91 -1.57
CA TRP A 146 -4.82 -9.27 -0.31
C TRP A 146 -4.70 -8.08 0.66
N PHE A 147 -4.52 -6.87 0.11
CA PHE A 147 -4.41 -5.66 0.90
C PHE A 147 -5.71 -5.35 1.67
N LEU A 148 -6.87 -5.51 1.05
CA LEU A 148 -8.18 -5.34 1.72
C LEU A 148 -8.38 -6.40 2.80
N TYR A 149 -8.01 -7.64 2.49
CA TYR A 149 -8.06 -8.76 3.43
C TYR A 149 -7.17 -8.49 4.65
N MET A 150 -5.92 -8.11 4.42
CA MET A 150 -4.96 -7.77 5.49
C MET A 150 -5.44 -6.59 6.36
N LEU A 151 -6.07 -5.59 5.76
CA LEU A 151 -6.68 -4.49 6.52
C LEU A 151 -7.79 -4.99 7.45
N LEU A 152 -8.67 -5.89 6.98
CA LEU A 152 -9.72 -6.47 7.82
C LEU A 152 -9.14 -7.28 8.98
N LEU A 153 -8.11 -8.08 8.72
CA LEU A 153 -7.40 -8.81 9.77
C LEU A 153 -6.78 -7.87 10.81
N LEU A 154 -6.11 -6.81 10.37
CA LEU A 154 -5.48 -5.84 11.28
C LEU A 154 -6.52 -5.04 12.09
N TYR A 155 -7.66 -4.68 11.48
CA TYR A 155 -8.75 -4.06 12.23
C TYR A 155 -9.31 -5.01 13.29
N GLY A 156 -9.58 -6.26 12.93
CA GLY A 156 -10.06 -7.28 13.85
C GLY A 156 -9.09 -7.53 15.01
N ALA A 157 -7.81 -7.76 14.68
CA ALA A 157 -6.75 -7.98 15.66
C ALA A 157 -6.58 -6.78 16.62
N THR A 158 -6.59 -5.55 16.09
CA THR A 158 -6.46 -4.34 16.91
C THR A 158 -7.66 -4.15 17.85
N LEU A 159 -8.89 -4.40 17.37
CA LEU A 159 -10.07 -4.33 18.21
C LEU A 159 -10.09 -5.43 19.28
N ALA A 160 -9.68 -6.66 18.93
CA ALA A 160 -9.58 -7.77 19.87
C ALA A 160 -8.52 -7.51 20.95
N ALA A 161 -7.32 -7.07 20.52
CA ALA A 161 -6.25 -6.68 21.45
C ALA A 161 -6.69 -5.55 22.39
N ARG A 162 -7.32 -4.50 21.86
CA ARG A 162 -7.88 -3.44 22.68
C ARG A 162 -8.91 -3.94 23.68
N ALA A 163 -9.85 -4.80 23.26
CA ALA A 163 -10.88 -5.35 24.14
C ALA A 163 -10.28 -6.21 25.26
N ALA A 164 -9.25 -6.97 24.96
CA ALA A 164 -8.50 -7.75 25.95
C ALA A 164 -7.77 -6.84 26.94
N LEU A 165 -7.03 -5.85 26.45
CA LEU A 165 -6.26 -4.92 27.29
C LEU A 165 -7.14 -4.10 28.22
N VAL A 166 -8.32 -3.65 27.77
CA VAL A 166 -9.28 -2.91 28.61
C VAL A 166 -9.79 -3.77 29.76
N ARG A 167 -9.87 -5.11 29.57
CA ARG A 167 -10.39 -6.04 30.60
C ARG A 167 -9.32 -6.53 31.58
N LEU A 168 -8.09 -6.68 31.10
CA LEU A 168 -7.05 -7.45 31.82
C LEU A 168 -6.03 -6.58 32.56
N ALA A 169 -5.93 -5.28 32.27
CA ALA A 169 -4.84 -4.47 32.77
C ALA A 169 -5.28 -3.02 33.06
N PRO A 170 -4.47 -2.26 33.78
CA PRO A 170 -4.61 -0.82 33.89
C PRO A 170 -4.40 -0.17 32.51
N PHE A 171 -5.44 -0.19 31.69
CA PHE A 171 -5.44 0.20 30.29
C PHE A 171 -4.84 1.60 30.07
N GLU A 172 -5.15 2.54 30.97
CA GLU A 172 -4.60 3.92 30.89
C GLU A 172 -3.08 3.92 31.02
N GLN A 173 -2.50 3.11 31.92
CA GLN A 173 -1.05 3.02 32.09
C GLN A 173 -0.38 2.42 30.86
N LEU A 174 -0.98 1.37 30.27
CA LEU A 174 -0.48 0.77 29.01
C LEU A 174 -0.58 1.74 27.84
N ARG A 175 -1.67 2.49 27.78
CA ARG A 175 -1.88 3.52 26.77
C ARG A 175 -0.80 4.60 26.87
N ASP A 176 -0.55 5.09 28.08
CA ASP A 176 0.46 6.14 28.33
C ASP A 176 1.89 5.63 28.11
N ALA A 177 2.16 4.35 28.41
CA ALA A 177 3.42 3.70 28.07
C ALA A 177 3.61 3.63 26.54
N ALA A 178 2.58 3.21 25.79
CA ALA A 178 2.60 3.17 24.33
C ALA A 178 2.84 4.57 23.73
N ASP A 179 2.22 5.61 24.29
CA ASP A 179 2.41 6.99 23.87
C ASP A 179 3.84 7.48 24.12
N ARG A 180 4.43 7.13 25.28
CA ARG A 180 5.83 7.46 25.59
C ARG A 180 6.80 6.74 24.65
N ILE A 181 6.55 5.44 24.36
CA ILE A 181 7.37 4.68 23.43
C ILE A 181 7.32 5.31 22.04
N VAL A 182 6.13 5.59 21.51
CA VAL A 182 5.99 6.20 20.17
C VAL A 182 6.61 7.58 20.11
N ARG A 183 6.46 8.40 21.14
CA ARG A 183 7.15 9.69 21.25
C ARG A 183 8.67 9.50 21.24
N GLY A 184 9.19 8.59 22.05
CA GLY A 184 10.61 8.26 22.09
C GLY A 184 11.14 7.83 20.73
N VAL A 185 10.44 6.93 20.05
CA VAL A 185 10.78 6.44 18.71
C VAL A 185 10.83 7.58 17.69
N ILE A 186 9.89 8.53 17.72
CA ILE A 186 9.85 9.62 16.74
C ILE A 186 10.91 10.68 17.02
N VAL A 187 11.20 10.94 18.29
CA VAL A 187 12.14 12.01 18.70
C VAL A 187 13.59 11.53 18.63
N HIS A 188 13.85 10.29 19.07
CA HIS A 188 15.20 9.75 19.20
C HIS A 188 15.82 9.37 17.85
N PRO A 189 17.10 9.64 17.58
CA PRO A 189 17.77 9.28 16.32
C PRO A 189 17.71 7.78 15.99
N LEU A 190 17.83 6.91 17.02
CA LEU A 190 17.76 5.45 16.85
C LEU A 190 16.33 4.87 16.85
N GLY A 191 15.30 5.73 16.89
CA GLY A 191 13.92 5.24 16.93
C GLY A 191 13.50 4.46 15.70
N LEU A 192 14.07 4.79 14.52
CA LEU A 192 13.85 4.01 13.30
C LEU A 192 14.33 2.57 13.44
N VAL A 193 15.41 2.32 14.20
CA VAL A 193 15.93 0.97 14.43
C VAL A 193 14.90 0.14 15.21
N VAL A 194 14.26 0.73 16.22
CA VAL A 194 13.22 0.06 17.01
C VAL A 194 12.03 -0.36 16.15
N LEU A 195 11.62 0.49 15.20
CA LEU A 195 10.53 0.18 14.27
C LEU A 195 10.93 -0.84 13.18
N ALA A 196 12.17 -0.79 12.73
CA ALA A 196 12.67 -1.65 11.68
C ALA A 196 13.02 -3.06 12.18
N ALA A 197 13.48 -3.18 13.44
CA ALA A 197 13.98 -4.44 13.98
C ALA A 197 12.99 -5.61 13.90
N PRO A 198 11.70 -5.48 14.24
CA PRO A 198 10.75 -6.60 14.10
C PRO A 198 10.63 -7.10 12.67
N THR A 199 10.56 -6.18 11.70
CA THR A 199 10.46 -6.52 10.28
C THR A 199 11.75 -7.17 9.78
N ALA A 200 12.92 -6.62 10.14
CA ALA A 200 14.22 -7.17 9.76
C ALA A 200 14.40 -8.60 10.31
N ALA A 201 14.04 -8.82 11.58
CA ALA A 201 14.10 -10.12 12.21
C ALA A 201 13.15 -11.13 11.54
N ALA A 202 11.91 -10.73 11.25
CA ALA A 202 10.93 -11.60 10.60
C ALA A 202 11.33 -11.97 9.17
N LEU A 203 11.95 -11.03 8.41
CA LEU A 203 12.48 -11.31 7.08
C LEU A 203 13.66 -12.26 7.13
N TYR A 204 14.63 -11.99 7.99
CA TYR A 204 15.82 -12.85 8.16
C TYR A 204 15.48 -14.25 8.62
N ALA A 205 14.48 -14.39 9.49
CA ALA A 205 14.03 -15.69 9.99
C ALA A 205 13.21 -16.51 8.99
N LEU A 206 12.84 -15.94 7.81
CA LEU A 206 12.01 -16.64 6.83
C LEU A 206 12.87 -17.48 5.88
N PRO A 207 12.83 -18.85 5.95
CA PRO A 207 13.72 -19.69 5.15
C PRO A 207 13.53 -19.58 3.63
N SER A 208 12.31 -19.26 3.18
CA SER A 208 11.96 -19.11 1.76
C SER A 208 12.04 -17.65 1.28
N TRP A 209 12.75 -16.78 2.00
CA TRP A 209 12.76 -15.35 1.67
C TRP A 209 13.49 -15.06 0.36
N LEU A 210 12.75 -14.58 -0.61
CA LEU A 210 13.29 -14.03 -1.84
C LEU A 210 13.67 -12.56 -1.56
N ALA A 211 14.88 -12.35 -1.03
CA ALA A 211 15.29 -11.08 -0.42
C ALA A 211 15.09 -9.87 -1.33
N TRP A 212 15.39 -10.01 -2.62
CA TRP A 212 15.23 -8.91 -3.58
C TRP A 212 13.80 -8.36 -3.64
N PHE A 213 12.78 -9.20 -3.39
CA PHE A 213 11.38 -8.79 -3.38
C PHE A 213 10.91 -8.23 -2.02
N GLY A 214 11.80 -8.14 -1.01
CA GLY A 214 11.48 -7.56 0.29
C GLY A 214 10.41 -8.34 1.07
N ILE A 215 9.41 -7.64 1.67
CA ILE A 215 8.33 -8.29 2.41
C ILE A 215 7.47 -9.11 1.44
N PRO A 216 7.37 -10.46 1.60
CA PRO A 216 6.56 -11.27 0.72
C PRO A 216 5.08 -10.89 0.78
N THR A 217 4.48 -10.67 -0.39
CA THR A 217 3.06 -10.33 -0.51
C THR A 217 2.19 -11.52 -0.09
N PRO A 218 1.23 -11.36 0.86
CA PRO A 218 0.36 -12.46 1.29
C PRO A 218 -0.87 -12.60 0.35
N ASP A 219 -0.64 -12.79 -0.94
CA ASP A 219 -1.64 -12.77 -2.01
C ASP A 219 -2.18 -14.14 -2.41
N SER A 220 -1.54 -15.21 -1.92
CA SER A 220 -1.81 -16.60 -2.33
C SER A 220 -2.36 -17.48 -1.21
N SER A 221 -2.62 -16.92 -0.01
CA SER A 221 -3.10 -17.67 1.14
C SER A 221 -4.01 -16.84 2.05
N LEU A 222 -5.01 -17.50 2.67
CA LEU A 222 -5.83 -16.93 3.74
C LEU A 222 -5.07 -16.80 5.07
N VAL A 223 -3.95 -17.51 5.22
CA VAL A 223 -3.03 -17.34 6.36
C VAL A 223 -1.84 -16.51 5.88
N PRO A 224 -1.75 -15.22 6.26
CA PRO A 224 -0.64 -14.38 5.83
C PRO A 224 0.70 -14.88 6.38
N ASN A 225 1.78 -14.72 5.60
CA ASN A 225 3.12 -15.02 6.10
C ASN A 225 3.52 -14.08 7.26
N ILE A 226 4.36 -14.60 8.15
CA ILE A 226 4.73 -13.88 9.37
C ILE A 226 5.43 -12.54 9.09
N ALA A 227 6.24 -12.45 8.05
CA ALA A 227 6.94 -11.21 7.71
C ALA A 227 5.96 -10.10 7.29
N ALA A 228 4.89 -10.43 6.56
CA ALA A 228 3.82 -9.50 6.23
C ALA A 228 3.01 -9.09 7.48
N VAL A 229 2.68 -10.05 8.35
CA VAL A 229 1.96 -9.76 9.60
C VAL A 229 2.77 -8.82 10.50
N VAL A 230 4.05 -9.11 10.69
CA VAL A 230 4.94 -8.30 11.54
C VAL A 230 5.20 -6.94 10.90
N GLY A 231 5.59 -6.90 9.62
CA GLY A 231 5.95 -5.64 8.95
C GLY A 231 4.75 -4.69 8.81
N PHE A 232 3.65 -5.16 8.25
CA PHE A 232 2.46 -4.33 8.04
C PHE A 232 1.68 -4.10 9.33
N GLY A 233 1.67 -5.07 10.26
CA GLY A 233 1.08 -4.93 11.59
C GLY A 233 1.79 -3.87 12.42
N THR A 234 3.12 -3.88 12.47
CA THR A 234 3.91 -2.83 13.16
C THR A 234 3.59 -1.44 12.58
N ALA A 235 3.55 -1.32 11.24
CA ALA A 235 3.21 -0.08 10.57
C ALA A 235 1.80 0.41 10.93
N PHE A 236 0.82 -0.50 10.91
CA PHE A 236 -0.56 -0.19 11.24
C PHE A 236 -0.73 0.25 12.71
N VAL A 237 -0.17 -0.52 13.66
CA VAL A 237 -0.26 -0.21 15.10
C VAL A 237 0.47 1.10 15.41
N PHE A 238 1.63 1.33 14.81
CA PHE A 238 2.34 2.58 14.96
C PHE A 238 1.48 3.77 14.48
N GLY A 239 0.88 3.68 13.30
CA GLY A 239 -0.02 4.70 12.78
C GLY A 239 -1.26 4.94 13.68
N TRP A 240 -1.82 3.85 14.23
CA TRP A 240 -2.93 3.91 15.20
C TRP A 240 -2.56 4.73 16.44
N ILE A 241 -1.36 4.54 17.00
CA ILE A 241 -0.92 5.25 18.20
C ILE A 241 -0.53 6.70 17.88
N VAL A 242 0.16 6.94 16.76
CA VAL A 242 0.58 8.29 16.33
C VAL A 242 -0.61 9.26 16.19
N GLN A 243 -1.79 8.76 15.80
CA GLN A 243 -2.97 9.60 15.66
C GLN A 243 -3.34 10.33 16.98
N ARG A 244 -3.04 9.76 18.11
CA ARG A 244 -3.28 10.36 19.44
C ARG A 244 -2.34 11.54 19.73
N GLN A 245 -1.21 11.62 19.04
CA GLN A 245 -0.14 12.58 19.24
C GLN A 245 0.21 13.31 17.93
N THR A 246 -0.81 13.86 17.24
CA THR A 246 -0.63 14.48 15.90
C THR A 246 0.41 15.59 15.87
N GLY A 247 0.76 16.21 17.03
CA GLY A 247 1.86 17.16 17.14
C GLY A 247 3.22 16.60 16.72
N LEU A 248 3.44 15.27 16.88
CA LEU A 248 4.68 14.60 16.48
C LEU A 248 4.90 14.59 14.97
N LEU A 249 3.85 14.72 14.16
CA LEU A 249 3.96 14.83 12.71
C LEU A 249 4.78 16.05 12.26
N GLU A 250 4.87 17.09 13.10
CA GLU A 250 5.71 18.25 12.81
C GLU A 250 7.20 17.88 12.76
N ILE A 251 7.63 16.87 13.52
CA ILE A 251 9.01 16.37 13.46
C ILE A 251 9.30 15.76 12.10
N TRP A 252 8.38 14.98 11.53
CA TRP A 252 8.53 14.44 10.18
C TRP A 252 8.53 15.52 9.12
N LYS A 253 7.65 16.52 9.28
CA LYS A 253 7.61 17.70 8.41
C LYS A 253 8.93 18.48 8.40
N ARG A 254 9.62 18.59 9.53
CA ARG A 254 10.94 19.27 9.62
C ARG A 254 12.07 18.39 9.09
N ARG A 255 12.02 17.09 9.34
CA ARG A 255 13.09 16.13 9.00
C ARG A 255 12.85 15.43 7.65
N TRP A 256 11.93 15.89 6.81
CA TRP A 256 11.54 15.19 5.57
C TRP A 256 12.71 14.91 4.65
N LEU A 257 13.58 15.89 4.41
CA LEU A 257 14.73 15.76 3.52
C LEU A 257 15.78 14.79 4.08
N MET A 258 16.07 14.86 5.37
CA MET A 258 16.98 13.93 6.04
C MET A 258 16.46 12.49 5.93
N ASN A 259 15.17 12.27 6.18
CA ASN A 259 14.57 10.94 6.06
C ASN A 259 14.61 10.43 4.61
N LEU A 260 14.36 11.27 3.61
CA LEU A 260 14.47 10.89 2.19
C LEU A 260 15.92 10.60 1.79
N ALA A 261 16.90 11.40 2.23
CA ALA A 261 18.30 11.15 1.96
C ALA A 261 18.77 9.81 2.55
N MET A 262 18.37 9.52 3.80
CA MET A 262 18.63 8.24 4.45
C MET A 262 17.94 7.09 3.72
N ALA A 263 16.69 7.27 3.28
CA ALA A 263 15.94 6.28 2.52
C ALA A 263 16.64 5.92 1.20
N VAL A 264 17.11 6.92 0.45
CA VAL A 264 17.86 6.73 -0.81
C VAL A 264 19.18 6.03 -0.52
N GLY A 265 19.95 6.46 0.49
CA GLY A 265 21.21 5.83 0.86
C GLY A 265 21.05 4.35 1.26
N LEU A 266 20.05 4.04 2.13
CA LEU A 266 19.76 2.67 2.54
C LEU A 266 19.24 1.81 1.39
N THR A 267 18.44 2.38 0.47
CA THR A 267 17.99 1.69 -0.74
C THR A 267 19.17 1.38 -1.66
N GLY A 268 20.08 2.35 -1.88
CA GLY A 268 21.29 2.16 -2.65
C GLY A 268 22.21 1.10 -2.03
N PHE A 269 22.35 1.10 -0.71
CA PHE A 269 23.10 0.08 0.01
C PHE A 269 22.44 -1.31 -0.11
N GLY A 270 21.11 -1.40 -0.02
CA GLY A 270 20.38 -2.63 -0.28
C GLY A 270 20.62 -3.18 -1.69
N LEU A 271 20.54 -2.32 -2.72
CA LEU A 271 20.84 -2.69 -4.10
C LEU A 271 22.30 -3.09 -4.31
N PHE A 272 23.24 -2.48 -3.58
CA PHE A 272 24.65 -2.92 -3.56
C PHE A 272 24.79 -4.34 -3.00
N LEU A 273 24.02 -4.69 -1.98
CA LEU A 273 24.05 -6.04 -1.39
C LEU A 273 23.36 -7.10 -2.28
N THR A 274 22.25 -6.78 -2.93
CA THR A 274 21.44 -7.78 -3.67
C THR A 274 21.58 -7.72 -5.18
N GLY A 275 22.14 -6.63 -5.70
CA GLY A 275 22.16 -6.33 -7.13
C GLY A 275 20.88 -5.65 -7.63
N PRO A 276 20.90 -5.07 -8.83
CA PRO A 276 19.78 -4.32 -9.41
C PRO A 276 18.73 -5.21 -10.08
N ALA A 277 19.02 -6.50 -10.29
CA ALA A 277 18.14 -7.46 -10.95
C ALA A 277 17.49 -8.42 -9.93
N PRO A 278 16.26 -8.88 -10.19
CA PRO A 278 15.59 -9.88 -9.34
C PRO A 278 16.37 -11.16 -9.16
N VAL A 279 16.48 -11.62 -7.92
CA VAL A 279 17.03 -12.93 -7.53
C VAL A 279 15.87 -13.78 -7.02
N ILE A 280 15.63 -14.92 -7.68
CA ILE A 280 14.50 -15.82 -7.44
C ILE A 280 14.86 -17.08 -6.65
N VAL A 281 15.99 -17.06 -5.96
CA VAL A 281 16.38 -18.12 -5.04
C VAL A 281 16.30 -17.60 -3.60
N PRO A 282 15.95 -18.45 -2.63
CA PRO A 282 15.96 -18.08 -1.22
C PRO A 282 17.32 -17.53 -0.79
N ALA A 283 17.29 -16.46 -0.01
CA ALA A 283 18.50 -15.84 0.49
C ALA A 283 19.21 -16.76 1.52
N PRO A 284 20.54 -16.85 1.50
CA PRO A 284 21.28 -17.59 2.51
C PRO A 284 21.14 -16.93 3.88
N HIS A 285 21.25 -17.73 4.97
CA HIS A 285 21.27 -17.21 6.34
C HIS A 285 22.70 -16.80 6.71
N ASP A 286 23.13 -15.64 6.24
CA ASP A 286 24.47 -15.10 6.48
C ASP A 286 24.42 -13.62 6.91
N GLY A 287 25.58 -13.06 7.25
CA GLY A 287 25.69 -11.67 7.68
C GLY A 287 25.29 -10.65 6.60
N ARG A 288 25.50 -10.99 5.32
CA ARG A 288 25.09 -10.13 4.19
C ARG A 288 23.57 -10.02 4.10
N THR A 289 22.88 -11.13 4.22
CA THR A 289 21.42 -11.18 4.24
C THR A 289 20.84 -10.49 5.47
N ALA A 290 21.47 -10.62 6.64
CA ALA A 290 21.08 -9.88 7.85
C ALA A 290 21.21 -8.37 7.66
N LEU A 291 22.33 -7.89 7.07
CA LEU A 291 22.53 -6.48 6.73
C LEU A 291 21.51 -5.98 5.71
N TYR A 292 21.18 -6.82 4.72
CA TYR A 292 20.15 -6.46 3.76
C TYR A 292 18.76 -6.35 4.42
N ALA A 293 18.36 -7.31 5.26
CA ALA A 293 17.09 -7.26 5.99
C ALA A 293 16.98 -5.99 6.85
N ALA A 294 18.06 -5.62 7.55
CA ALA A 294 18.13 -4.41 8.34
C ALA A 294 18.04 -3.14 7.47
N SER A 295 18.80 -3.07 6.38
CA SER A 295 18.78 -1.92 5.47
C SER A 295 17.44 -1.75 4.78
N TYR A 296 16.81 -2.85 4.35
CA TYR A 296 15.47 -2.84 3.75
C TYR A 296 14.41 -2.30 4.72
N ALA A 297 14.37 -2.82 5.94
CA ALA A 297 13.42 -2.40 6.94
C ALA A 297 13.63 -0.94 7.38
N LEU A 298 14.88 -0.51 7.56
CA LEU A 298 15.21 0.90 7.83
C LEU A 298 14.85 1.81 6.66
N ALA A 299 15.10 1.39 5.41
CA ALA A 299 14.70 2.13 4.23
C ALA A 299 13.19 2.31 4.16
N ALA A 300 12.40 1.26 4.42
CA ALA A 300 10.94 1.32 4.40
C ALA A 300 10.38 2.38 5.36
N TRP A 301 10.91 2.46 6.57
CA TRP A 301 10.51 3.46 7.56
C TRP A 301 11.03 4.86 7.21
N SER A 302 12.26 4.97 6.72
CA SER A 302 12.86 6.25 6.30
C SER A 302 12.06 6.87 5.15
N TRP A 303 11.72 6.08 4.12
CA TRP A 303 10.81 6.50 3.04
C TRP A 303 9.45 6.92 3.59
N THR A 304 8.86 6.14 4.48
CA THR A 304 7.54 6.43 5.07
C THR A 304 7.55 7.79 5.79
N PHE A 305 8.52 8.04 6.66
CA PHE A 305 8.61 9.30 7.37
C PHE A 305 8.97 10.47 6.44
N GLY A 306 9.84 10.22 5.47
CA GLY A 306 10.21 11.20 4.46
C GLY A 306 9.03 11.63 3.59
N LEU A 307 8.27 10.66 3.06
CA LEU A 307 7.14 10.93 2.17
C LEU A 307 5.96 11.58 2.90
N ILE A 308 5.64 11.12 4.12
CA ILE A 308 4.62 11.78 4.95
C ILE A 308 5.08 13.20 5.30
N GLY A 309 6.34 13.37 5.70
CA GLY A 309 6.91 14.68 5.99
C GLY A 309 6.91 15.64 4.80
N LEU A 310 7.28 15.16 3.62
CA LEU A 310 7.19 15.88 2.35
C LEU A 310 5.76 16.34 2.06
N SER A 311 4.79 15.44 2.22
CA SER A 311 3.38 15.75 2.00
C SER A 311 2.88 16.79 3.01
N LEU A 312 3.25 16.68 4.28
CA LEU A 312 2.95 17.67 5.31
C LEU A 312 3.59 19.03 5.02
N ARG A 313 4.72 19.07 4.36
CA ARG A 313 5.42 20.31 4.01
C ARG A 313 4.77 21.03 2.82
N PHE A 314 4.38 20.28 1.77
CA PHE A 314 4.01 20.86 0.47
C PHE A 314 2.57 20.61 0.05
N LEU A 315 1.85 19.66 0.68
CA LEU A 315 0.52 19.24 0.26
C LEU A 315 -0.57 19.48 1.32
N SER A 316 -0.30 20.28 2.34
CA SER A 316 -1.22 20.56 3.44
C SER A 316 -2.43 21.40 3.02
N ASN A 317 -2.28 22.27 2.02
CA ASN A 317 -3.36 23.12 1.54
C ASN A 317 -4.48 22.33 0.88
N HIS A 318 -5.71 22.81 0.93
CA HIS A 318 -6.83 22.21 0.20
C HIS A 318 -6.59 22.29 -1.32
N SER A 319 -6.86 21.17 -2.02
CA SER A 319 -6.83 21.12 -3.49
C SER A 319 -7.93 20.19 -3.98
N ALA A 320 -8.81 20.72 -4.84
CA ALA A 320 -9.89 19.95 -5.44
C ALA A 320 -9.37 18.79 -6.30
N VAL A 321 -8.25 19.00 -7.01
CA VAL A 321 -7.60 17.95 -7.82
C VAL A 321 -7.08 16.82 -6.94
N ARG A 322 -6.32 17.14 -5.88
CA ARG A 322 -5.82 16.12 -4.94
C ARG A 322 -6.95 15.36 -4.26
N ARG A 323 -8.02 16.06 -3.89
CA ARG A 323 -9.22 15.44 -3.34
C ARG A 323 -9.89 14.49 -4.35
N TYR A 324 -10.01 14.91 -5.61
CA TYR A 324 -10.55 14.06 -6.68
C TYR A 324 -9.71 12.80 -6.87
N ILE A 325 -8.37 12.94 -6.92
CA ILE A 325 -7.44 11.81 -7.03
C ILE A 325 -7.58 10.87 -5.83
N ALA A 326 -7.61 11.39 -4.61
CA ALA A 326 -7.75 10.58 -3.40
C ALA A 326 -9.11 9.83 -3.37
N ASP A 327 -10.18 10.46 -3.83
CA ASP A 327 -11.50 9.81 -3.92
C ASP A 327 -11.54 8.73 -5.02
N ALA A 328 -10.86 8.95 -6.15
CA ALA A 328 -10.80 8.00 -7.27
C ALA A 328 -9.85 6.82 -6.97
N SER A 329 -8.78 7.05 -6.22
CA SER A 329 -7.65 6.12 -6.06
C SER A 329 -8.08 4.72 -5.59
N TYR A 330 -9.13 4.61 -4.77
CA TYR A 330 -9.62 3.32 -4.33
C TYR A 330 -10.27 2.51 -5.48
N TRP A 331 -11.05 3.15 -6.33
CA TRP A 331 -11.59 2.51 -7.52
C TRP A 331 -10.49 2.10 -8.49
N LEU A 332 -9.55 3.00 -8.76
CA LEU A 332 -8.40 2.73 -9.60
C LEU A 332 -7.62 1.51 -9.08
N TYR A 333 -7.39 1.43 -7.76
CA TYR A 333 -6.76 0.27 -7.12
C TYR A 333 -7.53 -1.04 -7.40
N LEU A 334 -8.87 -1.03 -7.38
CA LEU A 334 -9.64 -2.24 -7.63
C LEU A 334 -9.45 -2.77 -9.06
N ILE A 335 -9.51 -1.89 -10.06
CA ILE A 335 -9.60 -2.31 -11.47
C ILE A 335 -8.27 -2.36 -12.23
N HIS A 336 -7.15 -1.87 -11.64
CA HIS A 336 -5.93 -1.66 -12.41
C HIS A 336 -5.26 -2.94 -12.93
N ILE A 337 -5.27 -4.05 -12.17
CA ILE A 337 -4.55 -5.27 -12.56
C ILE A 337 -5.04 -5.82 -13.89
N PRO A 338 -6.34 -6.14 -14.09
CA PRO A 338 -6.79 -6.65 -15.38
C PRO A 338 -6.49 -5.71 -16.54
N LEU A 339 -6.63 -4.40 -16.33
CA LEU A 339 -6.37 -3.40 -17.36
C LEU A 339 -4.88 -3.32 -17.72
N ILE A 340 -4.00 -3.25 -16.71
CA ILE A 340 -2.54 -3.23 -16.94
C ILE A 340 -2.10 -4.51 -17.66
N MET A 341 -2.59 -5.69 -17.23
CA MET A 341 -2.27 -6.96 -17.88
C MET A 341 -2.70 -6.94 -19.35
N ALA A 342 -3.91 -6.50 -19.66
CA ALA A 342 -4.39 -6.41 -21.04
C ALA A 342 -3.49 -5.51 -21.91
N LEU A 343 -3.10 -4.33 -21.40
CA LEU A 343 -2.21 -3.41 -22.12
C LEU A 343 -0.80 -4.01 -22.28
N GLN A 344 -0.28 -4.69 -21.27
CA GLN A 344 1.01 -5.39 -21.34
C GLN A 344 0.97 -6.50 -22.38
N ILE A 345 -0.11 -7.29 -22.46
CA ILE A 345 -0.28 -8.34 -23.47
C ILE A 345 -0.26 -7.75 -24.87
N LEU A 346 -1.05 -6.69 -25.12
CA LEU A 346 -1.15 -6.03 -26.41
C LEU A 346 0.18 -5.46 -26.90
N LEU A 347 1.01 -4.94 -26.00
CA LEU A 347 2.26 -4.30 -26.35
C LEU A 347 3.47 -5.26 -26.27
N SER A 348 3.34 -6.43 -25.63
CA SER A 348 4.46 -7.33 -25.34
C SER A 348 5.21 -7.80 -26.57
N GLN A 349 4.51 -7.99 -27.69
CA GLN A 349 5.04 -8.53 -28.93
C GLN A 349 5.59 -7.45 -29.87
N LEU A 350 5.35 -6.16 -29.59
CA LEU A 350 5.89 -5.08 -30.40
C LEU A 350 7.41 -4.96 -30.16
N SER A 351 8.15 -4.61 -31.19
CA SER A 351 9.62 -4.37 -31.10
C SER A 351 9.99 -3.03 -30.49
N TRP A 352 9.01 -2.24 -30.05
CA TRP A 352 9.24 -0.92 -29.48
C TRP A 352 10.04 -1.01 -28.18
N PRO A 353 10.89 -0.04 -27.89
CA PRO A 353 11.69 -0.03 -26.69
C PRO A 353 10.82 0.19 -25.42
N TRP A 354 11.28 -0.33 -24.27
CA TRP A 354 10.54 -0.27 -23.01
C TRP A 354 10.21 1.18 -22.58
N TRP A 355 11.07 2.14 -22.89
CA TRP A 355 10.88 3.56 -22.56
C TRP A 355 9.77 4.23 -23.39
N VAL A 356 9.26 3.59 -24.44
CA VAL A 356 8.02 3.95 -25.14
C VAL A 356 6.83 3.16 -24.60
N LYS A 357 6.96 1.84 -24.46
CA LYS A 357 5.86 0.95 -24.04
C LYS A 357 5.39 1.26 -22.62
N PHE A 358 6.30 1.40 -21.66
CA PHE A 358 5.95 1.64 -20.27
C PHE A 358 5.17 2.95 -20.04
N PRO A 359 5.62 4.13 -20.53
CA PRO A 359 4.83 5.35 -20.43
C PRO A 359 3.50 5.25 -21.19
N LEU A 360 3.47 4.57 -22.34
CA LEU A 360 2.24 4.39 -23.13
C LEU A 360 1.20 3.57 -22.36
N ILE A 361 1.60 2.48 -21.68
CA ILE A 361 0.72 1.72 -20.79
C ILE A 361 0.08 2.65 -19.76
N LEU A 362 0.86 3.48 -19.09
CA LEU A 362 0.36 4.41 -18.07
C LEU A 362 -0.50 5.52 -18.69
N ALA A 363 -0.11 6.06 -19.84
CA ALA A 363 -0.83 7.10 -20.54
C ALA A 363 -2.21 6.64 -21.06
N ILE A 364 -2.39 5.36 -21.31
CA ILE A 364 -3.69 4.76 -21.66
C ILE A 364 -4.45 4.36 -20.39
N ALA A 365 -3.79 3.67 -19.45
CA ALA A 365 -4.43 3.12 -18.26
C ALA A 365 -5.04 4.20 -17.36
N PHE A 366 -4.30 5.26 -17.03
CA PHE A 366 -4.80 6.30 -16.14
C PHE A 366 -6.04 7.01 -16.66
N PRO A 367 -6.08 7.53 -17.90
CA PRO A 367 -7.30 8.14 -18.43
C PRO A 367 -8.50 7.20 -18.46
N LEU A 368 -8.32 5.94 -18.88
CA LEU A 368 -9.40 4.94 -18.89
C LEU A 368 -9.94 4.66 -17.48
N MET A 369 -9.05 4.52 -16.49
CA MET A 369 -9.47 4.31 -15.10
C MET A 369 -10.15 5.54 -14.50
N PHE A 370 -9.65 6.76 -14.75
CA PHE A 370 -10.31 7.99 -14.31
C PHE A 370 -11.64 8.23 -15.01
N ALA A 371 -11.73 7.93 -16.31
CA ALA A 371 -13.00 8.00 -17.05
C ALA A 371 -14.01 7.00 -16.47
N SER A 372 -13.61 5.75 -16.22
CA SER A 372 -14.47 4.75 -15.57
C SER A 372 -14.94 5.18 -14.17
N TYR A 373 -14.06 5.77 -13.38
CA TYR A 373 -14.44 6.35 -12.08
C TYR A 373 -15.48 7.46 -12.25
N GLN A 374 -15.25 8.38 -13.16
CA GLN A 374 -16.13 9.52 -13.40
C GLN A 374 -17.52 9.09 -13.87
N LEU A 375 -17.59 8.13 -14.81
CA LEU A 375 -18.81 7.70 -15.47
C LEU A 375 -19.63 6.73 -14.60
N PHE A 376 -18.98 5.72 -14.00
CA PHE A 376 -19.70 4.60 -13.37
C PHE A 376 -19.68 4.64 -11.85
N VAL A 377 -18.72 5.35 -11.23
CA VAL A 377 -18.51 5.23 -9.78
C VAL A 377 -18.84 6.52 -9.04
N ARG A 378 -18.35 7.64 -9.52
CA ARG A 378 -18.35 8.90 -8.78
C ARG A 378 -19.72 9.30 -8.21
N HIS A 379 -20.77 9.10 -8.97
CA HIS A 379 -22.14 9.52 -8.61
C HIS A 379 -23.07 8.32 -8.27
N SER A 380 -22.56 7.09 -8.34
CA SER A 380 -23.34 5.86 -8.14
C SER A 380 -23.33 5.36 -6.68
N PHE A 381 -24.07 4.28 -6.44
CA PHE A 381 -24.02 3.56 -5.15
C PHE A 381 -22.63 2.97 -4.86
N ILE A 382 -21.85 2.62 -5.90
CA ILE A 382 -20.48 2.13 -5.76
C ILE A 382 -19.63 3.21 -5.10
N GLY A 383 -19.65 4.43 -5.59
CA GLY A 383 -18.92 5.55 -5.03
C GLY A 383 -19.31 5.86 -3.58
N ARG A 384 -20.62 5.76 -3.26
CA ARG A 384 -21.12 5.90 -1.88
C ARG A 384 -20.64 4.77 -0.97
N THR A 385 -20.46 3.57 -1.49
CA THR A 385 -19.93 2.43 -0.73
C THR A 385 -18.43 2.61 -0.47
N LEU A 386 -17.65 2.98 -1.48
CA LEU A 386 -16.19 3.12 -1.36
C LEU A 386 -15.78 4.34 -0.53
N ASN A 387 -16.35 5.51 -0.83
CA ASN A 387 -15.91 6.81 -0.28
C ASN A 387 -16.84 7.35 0.82
N GLY A 388 -18.03 6.77 0.99
CA GLY A 388 -19.08 7.27 1.88
C GLY A 388 -19.98 8.33 1.24
N PRO A 389 -21.04 8.75 1.97
CA PRO A 389 -21.92 9.78 1.49
C PRO A 389 -21.14 11.09 1.29
N ARG A 390 -21.33 11.73 0.15
CA ARG A 390 -20.84 13.09 -0.10
C ARG A 390 -21.75 14.07 0.63
N GLU A 391 -21.16 15.00 1.37
CA GLU A 391 -21.89 16.16 1.83
C GLU A 391 -22.36 16.95 0.61
N SER A 392 -23.66 17.12 0.45
CA SER A 392 -24.22 17.97 -0.62
C SER A 392 -23.75 19.41 -0.39
N LEU A 393 -23.48 20.11 -1.48
CA LEU A 393 -23.14 21.55 -1.43
C LEU A 393 -24.24 22.35 -0.66
N SER A 394 -25.50 21.92 -0.75
CA SER A 394 -26.62 22.52 -0.01
C SER A 394 -26.47 22.43 1.51
N ASN A 395 -25.94 21.32 2.03
CA ASN A 395 -25.71 21.19 3.48
C ASN A 395 -24.53 22.04 3.96
N LYS A 396 -23.55 22.32 3.12
CA LYS A 396 -22.45 23.23 3.47
C LYS A 396 -22.92 24.70 3.48
N THR A 397 -23.75 25.05 2.53
CA THR A 397 -24.32 26.42 2.47
C THR A 397 -25.29 26.65 3.61
N ALA A 398 -26.14 25.66 3.95
CA ALA A 398 -27.03 25.74 5.09
C ALA A 398 -26.28 25.77 6.45
N ALA A 399 -25.22 24.97 6.59
CA ALA A 399 -24.39 25.01 7.80
C ALA A 399 -23.58 26.33 7.92
N SER A 400 -23.13 26.89 6.80
CA SER A 400 -22.44 28.18 6.78
C SER A 400 -23.42 29.35 7.05
N ALA A 401 -24.64 29.29 6.54
CA ALA A 401 -25.69 30.28 6.82
C ALA A 401 -26.12 30.23 8.30
N ALA A 402 -26.34 29.03 8.84
CA ALA A 402 -26.68 28.85 10.24
C ALA A 402 -25.54 29.28 11.22
N LEU A 403 -24.26 29.20 10.80
CA LEU A 403 -23.13 29.71 11.57
C LEU A 403 -23.02 31.25 11.48
N GLN A 404 -23.44 31.85 10.37
CA GLN A 404 -23.49 33.31 10.21
C GLN A 404 -24.66 33.93 10.97
N GLU A 405 -25.80 33.25 11.06
CA GLU A 405 -26.96 33.68 11.87
C GLU A 405 -26.75 33.49 13.39
N ALA A 406 -25.81 32.64 13.83
CA ALA A 406 -25.51 32.39 15.24
C ALA A 406 -24.36 33.25 15.82
N LEU A 407 -23.78 34.15 15.02
CA LEU A 407 -22.82 35.12 15.49
C LEU A 407 -23.56 36.42 15.86
N PRO A 408 -23.47 36.89 17.15
CA PRO A 408 -24.14 38.11 17.64
C PRO A 408 -23.59 39.38 16.98
#